data_1271343f402ef55fc811d6a2426ea246
#
_entry.id   1271343f402ef55fc811d6a2426ea246
#
_cell.length_a   1.000
_cell.length_b   1.000
_cell.length_c   1.000
_cell.angle_alpha   90.00
_cell.angle_beta   90.00
_cell.angle_gamma   90.00
#
_symmetry.space_group_name_H-M   'P 1'
#
loop_
_entity.id
_entity.type
_entity.pdbx_description
1 polymer ?
#
loop_
_entity_poly.entity_id
_entity_poly.type
_entity_poly.pdbx_seq_one_letter_code
_entity_poly.pdbx_strand_id
1 'polypeptide(L)'
;MHDEGVSASPSETKPLRVPELTAMKSRGEPISMLTAYDATMARLFDQAGIDVLLVGDSLGMVILGGDDTLEVTMDDMVRHTRAVRRGAQRALVIADMPFMSYQTSTADAVRNAGRLMSEGGAVAVKLEGGRTMIETVERLVSVGIPVMGHLGLLPQSVHQLGGYKRQATTKQSADTLIQDAQALEYAGACAVVLECIPDDVAREVTGLLRIPTIGIGSGPYCDGQVLVSYDLLGLTAKTPSFVKKYAQLDSVVTDAARAFARDVKATAALKVRSDG
;
A
#
# COMPACT_ATOMS: atom_id res chain seq x y z
N MET A 1 -41.11 -14.22 -15.13
CA MET A 1 -40.41 -12.96 -15.19
C MET A 1 -38.93 -13.30 -15.09
N HIS A 2 -38.25 -13.28 -16.23
CA HIS A 2 -36.83 -13.59 -16.33
C HIS A 2 -36.02 -12.34 -15.92
N ASP A 3 -35.20 -12.51 -14.90
CA ASP A 3 -34.23 -11.50 -14.48
C ASP A 3 -33.04 -11.59 -15.45
N GLU A 4 -32.96 -10.65 -16.37
CA GLU A 4 -31.84 -10.53 -17.30
C GLU A 4 -30.65 -9.95 -16.54
N GLY A 5 -29.80 -10.84 -16.03
CA GLY A 5 -28.49 -10.47 -15.53
C GLY A 5 -27.66 -9.83 -16.64
N VAL A 6 -27.46 -8.52 -16.57
CA VAL A 6 -26.55 -7.78 -17.44
C VAL A 6 -25.13 -8.25 -17.15
N SER A 7 -24.67 -9.18 -17.97
CA SER A 7 -23.25 -9.54 -18.09
C SER A 7 -22.52 -8.38 -18.74
N ALA A 8 -21.94 -7.49 -17.95
CA ALA A 8 -20.98 -6.54 -18.46
C ALA A 8 -19.74 -7.33 -18.93
N SER A 9 -19.51 -7.35 -20.24
CA SER A 9 -18.27 -7.84 -20.83
C SER A 9 -17.08 -7.09 -20.18
N PRO A 10 -15.95 -7.77 -19.89
CA PRO A 10 -14.76 -7.08 -19.43
C PRO A 10 -14.34 -6.09 -20.52
N SER A 11 -14.56 -4.79 -20.28
CA SER A 11 -13.92 -3.76 -21.11
C SER A 11 -12.42 -4.03 -21.03
N GLU A 12 -11.73 -4.04 -22.17
CA GLU A 12 -10.26 -4.04 -22.24
C GLU A 12 -9.74 -2.76 -21.59
N THR A 13 -9.68 -2.76 -20.28
CA THR A 13 -9.16 -1.63 -19.50
C THR A 13 -7.66 -1.61 -19.65
N LYS A 14 -7.16 -0.57 -20.33
CA LYS A 14 -5.71 -0.37 -20.53
C LYS A 14 -5.00 -0.32 -19.17
N PRO A 15 -3.78 -0.90 -19.08
CA PRO A 15 -2.97 -0.78 -17.88
C PRO A 15 -2.76 0.69 -17.51
N LEU A 16 -2.96 1.04 -16.24
CA LEU A 16 -2.69 2.37 -15.73
C LEU A 16 -1.19 2.67 -15.79
N ARG A 17 -0.84 3.93 -16.01
CA ARG A 17 0.53 4.43 -16.04
C ARG A 17 0.72 5.55 -15.02
N VAL A 18 1.93 5.72 -14.53
CA VAL A 18 2.23 6.73 -13.50
C VAL A 18 1.70 8.12 -13.81
N PRO A 19 1.83 8.68 -15.03
CA PRO A 19 1.27 10.00 -15.34
C PRO A 19 -0.27 10.10 -15.25
N GLU A 20 -0.97 8.95 -15.31
CA GLU A 20 -2.43 8.94 -15.20
C GLU A 20 -2.91 9.25 -13.79
N LEU A 21 -2.08 9.05 -12.74
CA LEU A 21 -2.42 9.47 -11.39
C LEU A 21 -2.62 10.99 -11.30
N THR A 22 -1.73 11.77 -11.90
CA THR A 22 -1.88 13.23 -11.98
C THR A 22 -3.06 13.64 -12.87
N ALA A 23 -3.33 12.90 -13.94
CA ALA A 23 -4.50 13.15 -14.80
C ALA A 23 -5.81 12.85 -14.05
N MET A 24 -5.88 11.80 -13.21
CA MET A 24 -7.04 11.50 -12.35
C MET A 24 -7.29 12.65 -11.38
N LYS A 25 -6.27 13.15 -10.67
CA LYS A 25 -6.40 14.34 -9.82
C LYS A 25 -6.97 15.52 -10.59
N SER A 26 -6.43 15.81 -11.77
CA SER A 26 -6.87 16.95 -12.59
C SER A 26 -8.33 16.85 -13.03
N ARG A 27 -8.88 15.63 -13.13
CA ARG A 27 -10.29 15.36 -13.45
C ARG A 27 -11.18 15.21 -12.21
N GLY A 28 -10.61 15.30 -11.00
CA GLY A 28 -11.33 15.04 -9.75
C GLY A 28 -11.76 13.57 -9.58
N GLU A 29 -11.09 12.64 -10.23
CA GLU A 29 -11.33 11.20 -10.12
C GLU A 29 -10.59 10.64 -8.91
N PRO A 30 -11.28 10.05 -7.91
CA PRO A 30 -10.65 9.50 -6.73
C PRO A 30 -9.76 8.31 -7.08
N ILE A 31 -8.59 8.22 -6.44
CA ILE A 31 -7.63 7.13 -6.60
C ILE A 31 -7.83 6.12 -5.49
N SER A 32 -8.15 4.88 -5.86
CA SER A 32 -8.23 3.75 -4.91
C SER A 32 -6.90 3.01 -4.84
N MET A 33 -6.39 2.80 -3.62
CA MET A 33 -5.14 2.10 -3.40
C MET A 33 -5.29 1.07 -2.28
N LEU A 34 -4.75 -0.14 -2.48
CA LEU A 34 -4.70 -1.19 -1.46
C LEU A 34 -3.32 -1.81 -1.41
N THR A 35 -2.90 -2.23 -0.22
CA THR A 35 -1.71 -3.08 -0.14
C THR A 35 -2.02 -4.47 -0.72
N ALA A 36 -1.04 -5.08 -1.36
CA ALA A 36 -1.11 -6.45 -1.86
C ALA A 36 0.24 -7.14 -1.66
N TYR A 37 0.20 -8.45 -1.35
CA TYR A 37 1.41 -9.18 -0.97
C TYR A 37 1.62 -10.48 -1.76
N ASP A 38 0.63 -10.91 -2.55
CA ASP A 38 0.68 -12.11 -3.38
C ASP A 38 -0.14 -11.97 -4.67
N ALA A 39 0.05 -12.93 -5.58
CA ALA A 39 -0.59 -12.92 -6.89
C ALA A 39 -2.11 -13.11 -6.84
N THR A 40 -2.61 -13.89 -5.86
CA THR A 40 -4.05 -14.18 -5.76
C THR A 40 -4.81 -12.94 -5.32
N MET A 41 -4.37 -12.29 -4.24
CA MET A 41 -4.98 -11.06 -3.74
C MET A 41 -4.83 -9.93 -4.76
N ALA A 42 -3.66 -9.79 -5.38
CA ALA A 42 -3.43 -8.81 -6.43
C ALA A 42 -4.43 -8.95 -7.59
N ARG A 43 -4.65 -10.18 -8.07
CA ARG A 43 -5.63 -10.45 -9.13
C ARG A 43 -7.07 -10.10 -8.71
N LEU A 44 -7.45 -10.42 -7.49
CA LEU A 44 -8.80 -10.09 -6.98
C LEU A 44 -9.02 -8.59 -6.86
N PHE A 45 -8.04 -7.85 -6.36
CA PHE A 45 -8.11 -6.40 -6.25
C PHE A 45 -8.08 -5.71 -7.62
N ASP A 46 -7.25 -6.20 -8.54
CA ASP A 46 -7.20 -5.72 -9.93
C ASP A 46 -8.56 -5.90 -10.64
N GLN A 47 -9.16 -7.08 -10.50
CA GLN A 47 -10.50 -7.38 -11.02
C GLN A 47 -11.61 -6.54 -10.36
N ALA A 48 -11.43 -6.17 -9.09
CA ALA A 48 -12.34 -5.28 -8.38
C ALA A 48 -12.20 -3.80 -8.81
N GLY A 49 -11.21 -3.47 -9.66
CA GLY A 49 -11.01 -2.13 -10.19
C GLY A 49 -10.13 -1.23 -9.31
N ILE A 50 -9.37 -1.76 -8.36
CA ILE A 50 -8.40 -0.96 -7.58
C ILE A 50 -7.35 -0.38 -8.53
N ASP A 51 -7.04 0.90 -8.39
CA ASP A 51 -6.16 1.63 -9.31
C ASP A 51 -4.69 1.40 -9.01
N VAL A 52 -4.32 1.31 -7.73
CA VAL A 52 -2.94 1.13 -7.29
C VAL A 52 -2.84 -0.03 -6.31
N LEU A 53 -1.92 -0.94 -6.55
CA LEU A 53 -1.53 -2.01 -5.63
C LEU A 53 -0.16 -1.67 -5.04
N LEU A 54 -0.12 -1.46 -3.73
CA LEU A 54 1.10 -1.18 -2.99
C LEU A 54 1.65 -2.48 -2.41
N VAL A 55 2.84 -2.86 -2.81
CA VAL A 55 3.58 -3.86 -2.06
C VAL A 55 4.25 -3.14 -0.89
N GLY A 56 3.53 -3.12 0.25
CA GLY A 56 3.93 -2.38 1.43
C GLY A 56 4.90 -3.17 2.30
N ASP A 57 5.84 -2.49 2.95
CA ASP A 57 6.68 -3.08 3.99
C ASP A 57 5.88 -3.47 5.25
N SER A 58 4.61 -3.04 5.35
CA SER A 58 3.61 -3.60 6.27
C SER A 58 3.47 -5.13 6.17
N LEU A 59 4.02 -5.77 5.10
CA LEU A 59 4.16 -7.24 5.03
C LEU A 59 4.93 -7.82 6.24
N GLY A 60 5.86 -7.07 6.83
CA GLY A 60 6.56 -7.46 8.05
C GLY A 60 5.57 -7.80 9.17
N MET A 61 4.54 -6.98 9.32
CA MET A 61 3.52 -7.14 10.35
C MET A 61 2.44 -8.16 9.96
N VAL A 62 1.85 -8.04 8.76
CA VAL A 62 0.64 -8.81 8.41
C VAL A 62 0.92 -10.15 7.73
N ILE A 63 2.11 -10.37 7.19
CA ILE A 63 2.53 -11.62 6.54
C ILE A 63 3.57 -12.36 7.37
N LEU A 64 4.61 -11.64 7.86
CA LEU A 64 5.70 -12.26 8.61
C LEU A 64 5.40 -12.34 10.11
N GLY A 65 4.45 -11.55 10.62
CA GLY A 65 4.00 -11.58 12.02
C GLY A 65 4.90 -10.79 12.97
N GLY A 66 5.73 -9.89 12.46
CA GLY A 66 6.55 -8.96 13.24
C GLY A 66 5.74 -7.85 13.90
N ASP A 67 6.37 -7.14 14.84
CA ASP A 67 5.74 -6.03 15.57
C ASP A 67 5.78 -4.70 14.80
N ASP A 68 6.70 -4.57 13.83
CA ASP A 68 6.90 -3.40 13.00
C ASP A 68 7.34 -3.77 11.57
N THR A 69 7.76 -2.78 10.78
CA THR A 69 8.18 -2.98 9.38
C THR A 69 9.70 -3.10 9.21
N LEU A 70 10.48 -2.98 10.28
CA LEU A 70 11.95 -2.80 10.19
C LEU A 70 12.71 -4.06 9.80
N GLU A 71 12.16 -5.24 10.05
CA GLU A 71 12.78 -6.52 9.71
C GLU A 71 12.69 -6.88 8.21
N VAL A 72 11.85 -6.16 7.46
CA VAL A 72 11.60 -6.45 6.05
C VAL A 72 12.85 -6.17 5.21
N THR A 73 13.27 -7.18 4.47
CA THR A 73 14.47 -7.09 3.63
C THR A 73 14.14 -6.68 2.19
N MET A 74 15.15 -6.24 1.44
CA MET A 74 15.02 -6.01 -0.01
C MET A 74 14.61 -7.28 -0.77
N ASP A 75 15.06 -8.44 -0.33
CA ASP A 75 14.73 -9.72 -0.99
C ASP A 75 13.26 -10.10 -0.77
N ASP A 76 12.71 -9.82 0.40
CA ASP A 76 11.28 -9.97 0.68
C ASP A 76 10.47 -9.04 -0.23
N MET A 77 10.84 -7.77 -0.30
CA MET A 77 10.14 -6.79 -1.13
C MET A 77 10.19 -7.18 -2.61
N VAL A 78 11.32 -7.59 -3.14
CA VAL A 78 11.45 -8.05 -4.53
C VAL A 78 10.58 -9.29 -4.79
N ARG A 79 10.59 -10.27 -3.87
CA ARG A 79 9.79 -11.50 -3.98
C ARG A 79 8.28 -11.21 -4.01
N HIS A 80 7.81 -10.43 -3.06
CA HIS A 80 6.39 -10.06 -2.96
C HIS A 80 5.95 -9.17 -4.12
N THR A 81 6.78 -8.20 -4.54
CA THR A 81 6.51 -7.34 -5.70
C THR A 81 6.35 -8.17 -6.98
N ARG A 82 7.23 -9.14 -7.22
CA ARG A 82 7.13 -10.06 -8.35
C ARG A 82 5.84 -10.87 -8.33
N ALA A 83 5.42 -11.34 -7.16
CA ALA A 83 4.17 -12.09 -6.99
C ALA A 83 2.97 -11.19 -7.30
N VAL A 84 2.90 -10.00 -6.73
CA VAL A 84 1.81 -9.02 -6.97
C VAL A 84 1.75 -8.63 -8.45
N ARG A 85 2.89 -8.35 -9.08
CA ARG A 85 2.95 -7.99 -10.50
C ARG A 85 2.39 -9.07 -11.42
N ARG A 86 2.55 -10.34 -11.08
CA ARG A 86 1.97 -11.46 -11.83
C ARG A 86 0.45 -11.52 -11.73
N GLY A 87 -0.13 -11.03 -10.65
CA GLY A 87 -1.58 -10.97 -10.44
C GLY A 87 -2.24 -9.74 -11.06
N ALA A 88 -1.52 -8.62 -11.14
CA ALA A 88 -2.04 -7.35 -11.63
C ALA A 88 -1.88 -7.22 -13.15
N GLN A 89 -2.97 -6.86 -13.85
CA GLN A 89 -2.99 -6.59 -15.29
C GLN A 89 -3.22 -5.10 -15.60
N ARG A 90 -4.13 -4.45 -14.86
CA ARG A 90 -4.51 -3.05 -15.02
C ARG A 90 -3.87 -2.14 -13.99
N ALA A 91 -3.93 -2.52 -12.72
CA ALA A 91 -3.50 -1.69 -11.61
C ALA A 91 -2.01 -1.35 -11.66
N LEU A 92 -1.65 -0.15 -11.22
CA LEU A 92 -0.26 0.23 -10.99
C LEU A 92 0.30 -0.57 -9.80
N VAL A 93 1.44 -1.21 -9.98
CA VAL A 93 2.16 -1.87 -8.88
C VAL A 93 3.29 -0.97 -8.41
N ILE A 94 3.17 -0.45 -7.19
CA ILE A 94 4.18 0.36 -6.51
C ILE A 94 4.77 -0.48 -5.37
N ALA A 95 6.07 -0.40 -5.14
CA ALA A 95 6.72 -1.15 -4.06
C ALA A 95 7.43 -0.22 -3.07
N ASP A 96 7.29 -0.50 -1.78
CA ASP A 96 8.04 0.19 -0.74
C ASP A 96 9.52 -0.15 -0.81
N MET A 97 10.33 0.85 -0.61
CA MET A 97 11.74 0.67 -0.27
C MET A 97 11.81 0.40 1.24
N PRO A 98 12.25 -0.80 1.69
CA PRO A 98 12.28 -1.13 3.10
C PRO A 98 13.33 -0.32 3.87
N PHE A 99 13.22 -0.34 5.19
CA PHE A 99 14.14 0.37 6.08
C PHE A 99 15.61 0.06 5.76
N MET A 100 16.46 1.10 5.78
CA MET A 100 17.89 1.08 5.45
C MET A 100 18.24 0.71 4.00
N SER A 101 17.27 0.60 3.11
CA SER A 101 17.53 0.34 1.69
C SER A 101 17.82 1.61 0.87
N TYR A 102 17.47 2.80 1.39
CA TYR A 102 17.61 4.08 0.71
C TYR A 102 18.18 5.21 1.59
N GLN A 103 18.25 4.99 2.91
CA GLN A 103 18.75 6.00 3.86
C GLN A 103 20.28 6.05 3.93
N THR A 104 20.97 4.98 3.50
CA THR A 104 22.44 4.86 3.63
C THR A 104 23.18 5.72 2.63
N SER A 105 22.75 5.74 1.38
CA SER A 105 23.31 6.55 0.30
C SER A 105 22.36 6.61 -0.91
N THR A 106 22.47 7.65 -1.73
CA THR A 106 21.74 7.76 -2.99
C THR A 106 22.11 6.62 -3.98
N ALA A 107 23.34 6.13 -3.95
CA ALA A 107 23.78 5.01 -4.78
C ALA A 107 23.09 3.70 -4.38
N ASP A 108 22.94 3.43 -3.09
CA ASP A 108 22.20 2.26 -2.60
C ASP A 108 20.70 2.40 -2.91
N ALA A 109 20.13 3.59 -2.76
CA ALA A 109 18.75 3.86 -3.12
C ALA A 109 18.48 3.54 -4.60
N VAL A 110 19.32 4.02 -5.51
CA VAL A 110 19.20 3.74 -6.96
C VAL A 110 19.31 2.23 -7.25
N ARG A 111 20.28 1.54 -6.62
CA ARG A 111 20.45 0.10 -6.80
C ARG A 111 19.23 -0.69 -6.32
N ASN A 112 18.73 -0.37 -5.13
CA ASN A 112 17.62 -1.07 -4.51
C ASN A 112 16.28 -0.77 -5.20
N ALA A 113 16.02 0.48 -5.57
CA ALA A 113 14.86 0.84 -6.38
C ALA A 113 14.91 0.17 -7.77
N GLY A 114 16.09 0.12 -8.39
CA GLY A 114 16.32 -0.62 -9.62
C GLY A 114 15.98 -2.11 -9.51
N ARG A 115 16.30 -2.76 -8.39
CA ARG A 115 15.91 -4.15 -8.11
C ARG A 115 14.39 -4.33 -8.02
N LEU A 116 13.68 -3.42 -7.34
CA LEU A 116 12.22 -3.47 -7.24
C LEU A 116 11.56 -3.37 -8.61
N MET A 117 12.12 -2.56 -9.52
CA MET A 117 11.60 -2.43 -10.88
C MET A 117 12.01 -3.60 -11.79
N SER A 118 13.31 -3.93 -11.86
CA SER A 118 13.83 -4.90 -12.83
C SER A 118 13.56 -6.35 -12.42
N GLU A 119 13.71 -6.69 -11.14
CA GLU A 119 13.48 -8.04 -10.63
C GLU A 119 12.04 -8.23 -10.10
N GLY A 120 11.49 -7.19 -9.45
CA GLY A 120 10.14 -7.20 -8.88
C GLY A 120 9.05 -6.88 -9.90
N GLY A 121 9.32 -6.02 -10.87
CA GLY A 121 8.37 -5.54 -11.87
C GLY A 121 7.46 -4.40 -11.38
N ALA A 122 7.85 -3.69 -10.32
CA ALA A 122 7.20 -2.44 -9.91
C ALA A 122 7.37 -1.37 -11.00
N VAL A 123 6.41 -0.44 -11.09
CA VAL A 123 6.48 0.70 -12.02
C VAL A 123 6.88 2.00 -11.32
N ALA A 124 6.86 2.01 -10.01
CA ALA A 124 7.32 3.09 -9.14
C ALA A 124 7.75 2.52 -7.80
N VAL A 125 8.49 3.29 -7.03
CA VAL A 125 8.86 2.95 -5.65
C VAL A 125 8.27 3.96 -4.68
N LYS A 126 7.99 3.55 -3.41
CA LYS A 126 7.63 4.47 -2.33
C LYS A 126 8.77 4.53 -1.32
N LEU A 127 9.01 5.70 -0.76
CA LEU A 127 9.96 5.91 0.33
C LEU A 127 9.43 6.96 1.34
N GLU A 128 9.89 6.86 2.58
CA GLU A 128 9.48 7.69 3.70
C GLU A 128 10.45 8.84 3.95
N GLY A 129 9.88 10.00 4.27
CA GLY A 129 10.62 11.20 4.66
C GLY A 129 10.37 12.39 3.73
N GLY A 130 10.62 13.57 4.28
CA GLY A 130 10.46 14.86 3.60
C GLY A 130 11.79 15.40 3.04
N ARG A 131 12.13 16.64 3.42
CA ARG A 131 13.31 17.35 2.92
C ARG A 131 14.63 16.62 3.10
N THR A 132 14.75 15.74 4.07
CA THR A 132 15.95 14.91 4.27
C THR A 132 16.18 13.88 3.17
N MET A 133 15.15 13.57 2.37
CA MET A 133 15.19 12.58 1.29
C MET A 133 15.22 13.21 -0.11
N ILE A 134 15.23 14.52 -0.23
CA ILE A 134 15.12 15.23 -1.52
C ILE A 134 16.22 14.80 -2.48
N GLU A 135 17.48 14.77 -2.05
CA GLU A 135 18.61 14.34 -2.89
C GLU A 135 18.39 12.92 -3.43
N THR A 136 17.86 12.02 -2.59
CA THR A 136 17.55 10.65 -2.98
C THR A 136 16.42 10.63 -4.01
N VAL A 137 15.34 11.39 -3.79
CA VAL A 137 14.20 11.48 -4.72
C VAL A 137 14.65 12.06 -6.08
N GLU A 138 15.37 13.19 -6.08
CA GLU A 138 15.92 13.79 -7.31
C GLU A 138 16.80 12.80 -8.08
N ARG A 139 17.66 12.09 -7.35
CA ARG A 139 18.53 11.09 -7.99
C ARG A 139 17.75 9.95 -8.61
N LEU A 140 16.76 9.38 -7.92
CA LEU A 140 15.90 8.32 -8.46
C LEU A 140 15.14 8.80 -9.70
N VAL A 141 14.51 9.96 -9.62
CA VAL A 141 13.76 10.55 -10.74
C VAL A 141 14.68 10.84 -11.93
N SER A 142 15.89 11.36 -11.70
CA SER A 142 16.85 11.67 -12.77
C SER A 142 17.31 10.44 -13.57
N VAL A 143 17.23 9.25 -12.98
CA VAL A 143 17.58 7.99 -13.68
C VAL A 143 16.34 7.25 -14.19
N GLY A 144 15.16 7.90 -14.16
CA GLY A 144 13.92 7.36 -14.72
C GLY A 144 13.11 6.46 -13.76
N ILE A 145 13.37 6.50 -12.47
CA ILE A 145 12.61 5.75 -11.45
C ILE A 145 11.54 6.66 -10.85
N PRO A 146 10.23 6.43 -11.09
CA PRO A 146 9.17 7.20 -10.47
C PRO A 146 9.10 6.95 -8.96
N VAL A 147 8.90 8.03 -8.20
CA VAL A 147 8.91 7.99 -6.73
C VAL A 147 7.57 8.49 -6.17
N MET A 148 6.98 7.74 -5.27
CA MET A 148 5.91 8.16 -4.38
C MET A 148 6.53 8.51 -3.03
N GLY A 149 6.30 9.74 -2.55
CA GLY A 149 6.73 10.15 -1.21
C GLY A 149 5.78 9.66 -0.13
N HIS A 150 6.23 9.69 1.13
CA HIS A 150 5.37 9.36 2.28
C HIS A 150 5.71 10.31 3.44
N LEU A 151 4.67 11.02 3.93
CA LEU A 151 4.77 12.01 5.00
C LEU A 151 3.72 11.76 6.09
N GLY A 152 3.93 12.36 7.24
CA GLY A 152 3.08 12.21 8.42
C GLY A 152 3.66 11.16 9.36
N LEU A 153 2.88 10.17 9.74
CA LEU A 153 3.38 9.00 10.44
C LEU A 153 4.23 8.17 9.48
N LEU A 154 5.45 7.87 9.90
CA LEU A 154 6.41 7.10 9.14
C LEU A 154 6.69 5.79 9.90
N PRO A 155 6.12 4.65 9.49
CA PRO A 155 6.31 3.35 10.15
C PRO A 155 7.77 2.95 10.33
N GLN A 156 8.63 3.26 9.36
CA GLN A 156 10.07 2.99 9.46
C GLN A 156 10.78 3.84 10.52
N SER A 157 10.16 4.92 10.98
CA SER A 157 10.67 5.80 12.06
C SER A 157 9.90 5.62 13.37
N VAL A 158 9.15 4.53 13.55
CA VAL A 158 8.24 4.29 14.69
C VAL A 158 8.93 4.43 16.04
N HIS A 159 10.18 3.97 16.18
CA HIS A 159 10.95 4.09 17.43
C HIS A 159 11.34 5.54 17.73
N GLN A 160 11.73 6.32 16.71
CA GLN A 160 12.03 7.74 16.86
C GLN A 160 10.77 8.55 17.21
N LEU A 161 9.63 8.22 16.61
CA LEU A 161 8.35 8.88 16.86
C LEU A 161 7.70 8.45 18.20
N GLY A 162 8.22 7.40 18.84
CA GLY A 162 7.68 6.85 20.09
C GLY A 162 6.31 6.18 19.91
N GLY A 163 6.10 5.49 18.80
CA GLY A 163 4.91 4.71 18.46
C GLY A 163 4.06 5.34 17.35
N TYR A 164 2.95 4.68 17.04
CA TYR A 164 1.99 5.07 15.99
C TYR A 164 1.09 6.23 16.47
N LYS A 165 1.62 7.45 16.42
CA LYS A 165 0.94 8.66 16.88
C LYS A 165 0.61 9.59 15.72
N ARG A 166 -0.50 10.34 15.85
CA ARG A 166 -0.89 11.38 14.89
C ARG A 166 0.19 12.44 14.80
N GLN A 167 0.59 12.79 13.58
CA GLN A 167 1.64 13.75 13.25
C GLN A 167 1.05 15.10 12.83
N ALA A 168 1.90 16.12 12.67
CA ALA A 168 1.51 17.47 12.22
C ALA A 168 0.38 18.11 13.06
N THR A 169 0.37 17.86 14.37
CA THR A 169 -0.69 18.33 15.30
C THR A 169 -0.46 19.73 15.85
N THR A 170 0.70 20.31 15.65
CA THR A 170 1.02 21.71 16.00
C THR A 170 1.19 22.52 14.72
N LYS A 171 0.97 23.83 14.80
CA LYS A 171 1.19 24.73 13.65
C LYS A 171 2.58 24.54 13.05
N GLN A 172 3.62 24.52 13.86
CA GLN A 172 5.00 24.36 13.38
C GLN A 172 5.21 23.02 12.65
N SER A 173 4.69 21.91 13.19
CA SER A 173 4.82 20.60 12.55
C SER A 173 3.96 20.48 11.28
N ALA A 174 2.80 21.16 11.22
CA ALA A 174 1.98 21.25 10.03
C ALA A 174 2.69 22.06 8.92
N ASP A 175 3.21 23.24 9.27
CA ASP A 175 3.99 24.08 8.32
C ASP A 175 5.22 23.32 7.79
N THR A 176 5.89 22.52 8.63
CA THR A 176 7.01 21.68 8.21
C THR A 176 6.56 20.60 7.21
N LEU A 177 5.45 19.90 7.50
CA LEU A 177 4.91 18.86 6.61
C LEU A 177 4.48 19.42 5.26
N ILE A 178 3.86 20.61 5.23
CA ILE A 178 3.48 21.30 3.99
C ILE A 178 4.72 21.61 3.14
N GLN A 179 5.79 22.16 3.77
CA GLN A 179 7.04 22.43 3.08
C GLN A 179 7.72 21.16 2.56
N ASP A 180 7.65 20.07 3.32
CA ASP A 180 8.20 18.77 2.91
C ASP A 180 7.43 18.20 1.72
N ALA A 181 6.11 18.35 1.68
CA ALA A 181 5.27 17.90 0.57
C ALA A 181 5.58 18.68 -0.72
N GLN A 182 5.71 20.01 -0.63
CA GLN A 182 6.10 20.84 -1.76
C GLN A 182 7.52 20.53 -2.26
N ALA A 183 8.46 20.26 -1.35
CA ALA A 183 9.83 19.88 -1.71
C ALA A 183 9.85 18.52 -2.45
N LEU A 184 9.06 17.53 -2.01
CA LEU A 184 8.93 16.25 -2.71
C LEU A 184 8.37 16.42 -4.14
N GLU A 185 7.33 17.25 -4.31
CA GLU A 185 6.82 17.57 -5.65
C GLU A 185 7.89 18.23 -6.51
N TYR A 186 8.62 19.21 -5.97
CA TYR A 186 9.70 19.90 -6.69
C TYR A 186 10.83 18.94 -7.11
N ALA A 187 11.16 17.97 -6.25
CA ALA A 187 12.13 16.91 -6.54
C ALA A 187 11.64 15.90 -7.60
N GLY A 188 10.38 15.99 -8.05
CA GLY A 188 9.81 15.16 -9.10
C GLY A 188 9.06 13.93 -8.61
N ALA A 189 8.66 13.87 -7.35
CA ALA A 189 7.77 12.82 -6.87
C ALA A 189 6.48 12.80 -7.69
N CYS A 190 5.93 11.61 -7.98
CA CYS A 190 4.72 11.43 -8.79
C CYS A 190 3.42 11.41 -7.95
N ALA A 191 3.54 11.22 -6.65
CA ALA A 191 2.44 11.24 -5.67
C ALA A 191 3.02 11.32 -4.25
N VAL A 192 2.18 11.64 -3.25
CA VAL A 192 2.57 11.64 -1.83
C VAL A 192 1.50 10.94 -1.00
N VAL A 193 1.91 9.97 -0.17
CA VAL A 193 1.07 9.40 0.88
C VAL A 193 1.11 10.35 2.08
N LEU A 194 -0.07 10.61 2.67
CA LEU A 194 -0.25 11.39 3.89
C LEU A 194 -0.85 10.47 4.96
N GLU A 195 -0.06 10.12 5.98
CA GLU A 195 -0.48 9.16 7.01
C GLU A 195 -0.68 9.81 8.37
N CYS A 196 -1.85 9.54 8.97
CA CYS A 196 -2.18 9.92 10.35
C CYS A 196 -1.90 11.40 10.68
N ILE A 197 -2.39 12.33 9.85
CA ILE A 197 -2.31 13.77 10.05
C ILE A 197 -3.70 14.40 10.22
N PRO A 198 -3.83 15.65 10.69
CA PRO A 198 -5.11 16.36 10.74
C PRO A 198 -5.73 16.56 9.35
N ASP A 199 -7.05 16.47 9.27
CA ASP A 199 -7.83 16.56 8.03
C ASP A 199 -7.68 17.91 7.32
N ASP A 200 -7.57 19.00 8.09
CA ASP A 200 -7.33 20.35 7.58
C ASP A 200 -5.94 20.50 6.96
N VAL A 201 -4.92 19.91 7.59
CA VAL A 201 -3.56 19.87 7.01
C VAL A 201 -3.53 19.05 5.73
N ALA A 202 -4.20 17.87 5.72
CA ALA A 202 -4.32 17.04 4.52
C ALA A 202 -5.00 17.80 3.37
N ARG A 203 -6.08 18.54 3.66
CA ARG A 203 -6.79 19.39 2.70
C ARG A 203 -5.88 20.48 2.13
N GLU A 204 -5.12 21.15 3.00
CA GLU A 204 -4.20 22.22 2.59
C GLU A 204 -3.12 21.68 1.66
N VAL A 205 -2.44 20.59 2.05
CA VAL A 205 -1.41 19.94 1.21
C VAL A 205 -2.00 19.52 -0.14
N THR A 206 -3.17 18.88 -0.15
CA THR A 206 -3.83 18.42 -1.37
C THR A 206 -4.13 19.58 -2.33
N GLY A 207 -4.56 20.73 -1.79
CA GLY A 207 -4.83 21.91 -2.59
C GLY A 207 -3.59 22.63 -3.13
N LEU A 208 -2.45 22.49 -2.46
CA LEU A 208 -1.19 23.14 -2.85
C LEU A 208 -0.42 22.32 -3.91
N LEU A 209 -0.50 21.00 -3.86
CA LEU A 209 0.24 20.13 -4.77
C LEU A 209 -0.49 19.94 -6.12
N ARG A 210 0.27 19.76 -7.19
CA ARG A 210 -0.22 19.33 -8.51
C ARG A 210 -0.26 17.80 -8.62
N ILE A 211 0.67 17.11 -7.94
CA ILE A 211 0.70 15.66 -7.84
C ILE A 211 -0.39 15.18 -6.88
N PRO A 212 -0.93 13.96 -7.05
CA PRO A 212 -1.95 13.44 -6.17
C PRO A 212 -1.44 13.14 -4.77
N THR A 213 -2.32 13.35 -3.79
CA THR A 213 -2.15 12.93 -2.40
C THR A 213 -3.00 11.69 -2.12
N ILE A 214 -2.44 10.72 -1.41
CA ILE A 214 -3.12 9.48 -1.01
C ILE A 214 -3.18 9.43 0.52
N GLY A 215 -4.39 9.48 1.07
CA GLY A 215 -4.58 9.53 2.53
C GLY A 215 -4.67 8.15 3.16
N ILE A 216 -4.15 8.03 4.38
CA ILE A 216 -4.44 6.95 5.31
C ILE A 216 -4.54 7.52 6.73
N GLY A 217 -5.71 7.46 7.34
CA GLY A 217 -5.95 8.10 8.64
C GLY A 217 -5.84 9.63 8.63
N SER A 218 -5.98 10.27 7.47
CA SER A 218 -5.80 11.71 7.24
C SER A 218 -7.06 12.42 6.75
N GLY A 219 -8.23 11.81 7.01
CA GLY A 219 -9.52 12.35 6.58
C GLY A 219 -9.80 12.17 5.08
N PRO A 220 -10.91 12.74 4.58
CA PRO A 220 -11.44 12.46 3.25
C PRO A 220 -10.93 13.40 2.14
N TYR A 221 -10.02 14.33 2.43
CA TYR A 221 -9.69 15.43 1.52
C TYR A 221 -8.52 15.16 0.58
N CYS A 222 -7.85 14.02 0.68
CA CYS A 222 -6.85 13.60 -0.28
C CYS A 222 -7.49 13.17 -1.62
N ASP A 223 -6.72 13.19 -2.70
CA ASP A 223 -7.17 12.76 -4.03
C ASP A 223 -7.43 11.25 -4.11
N GLY A 224 -6.85 10.47 -3.21
CA GLY A 224 -7.08 9.05 -3.07
C GLY A 224 -6.95 8.58 -1.63
N GLN A 225 -7.24 7.30 -1.40
CA GLN A 225 -7.13 6.64 -0.09
C GLN A 225 -6.40 5.32 -0.24
N VAL A 226 -5.56 4.99 0.74
CA VAL A 226 -4.94 3.67 0.86
C VAL A 226 -5.33 2.99 2.18
N LEU A 227 -5.50 1.68 2.14
CA LEU A 227 -5.63 0.84 3.33
C LEU A 227 -4.73 -0.38 3.23
N VAL A 228 -4.30 -0.87 4.39
CA VAL A 228 -3.73 -2.20 4.50
C VAL A 228 -4.85 -3.22 4.23
N SER A 229 -4.68 -4.06 3.22
CA SER A 229 -5.73 -4.98 2.76
C SER A 229 -6.19 -5.96 3.83
N TYR A 230 -5.29 -6.39 4.70
CA TYR A 230 -5.61 -7.28 5.83
C TYR A 230 -6.51 -6.59 6.86
N ASP A 231 -6.32 -5.30 7.08
CA ASP A 231 -7.22 -4.50 7.93
C ASP A 231 -8.59 -4.34 7.29
N LEU A 232 -8.64 -3.98 6.00
CA LEU A 232 -9.87 -3.85 5.21
C LEU A 232 -10.68 -5.15 5.20
N LEU A 233 -10.02 -6.29 5.08
CA LEU A 233 -10.64 -7.61 5.01
C LEU A 233 -10.97 -8.22 6.39
N GLY A 234 -10.57 -7.58 7.49
CA GLY A 234 -10.80 -8.07 8.84
C GLY A 234 -10.00 -9.33 9.17
N LEU A 235 -8.77 -9.42 8.67
CA LEU A 235 -7.82 -10.49 9.00
C LEU A 235 -6.91 -10.12 10.19
N THR A 236 -6.71 -8.82 10.45
CA THR A 236 -5.92 -8.32 11.57
C THR A 236 -6.74 -8.29 12.87
N ALA A 237 -6.16 -8.79 13.96
CA ALA A 237 -6.81 -8.80 15.28
C ALA A 237 -7.02 -7.38 15.83
N LYS A 238 -6.06 -6.47 15.57
CA LYS A 238 -6.13 -5.05 15.98
C LYS A 238 -5.97 -4.18 14.74
N THR A 239 -7.01 -3.42 14.42
CA THR A 239 -6.99 -2.44 13.32
C THR A 239 -6.98 -1.02 13.89
N PRO A 240 -6.31 -0.05 13.24
CA PRO A 240 -6.43 1.35 13.59
C PRO A 240 -7.88 1.84 13.57
N SER A 241 -8.22 2.79 14.45
CA SER A 241 -9.59 3.26 14.64
C SER A 241 -10.21 3.94 13.41
N PHE A 242 -9.39 4.45 12.50
CA PHE A 242 -9.85 5.06 11.26
C PHE A 242 -10.21 4.04 10.16
N VAL A 243 -9.87 2.75 10.35
CA VAL A 243 -10.11 1.73 9.34
C VAL A 243 -11.55 1.23 9.41
N LYS A 244 -12.27 1.35 8.31
CA LYS A 244 -13.54 0.65 8.10
C LYS A 244 -13.23 -0.76 7.58
N LYS A 245 -13.67 -1.78 8.31
CA LYS A 245 -13.64 -3.18 7.82
C LYS A 245 -14.77 -3.39 6.83
N TYR A 246 -14.45 -3.94 5.68
CA TYR A 246 -15.43 -4.27 4.62
C TYR A 246 -15.80 -5.75 4.61
N ALA A 247 -15.04 -6.59 5.33
CA ALA A 247 -15.29 -8.00 5.52
C ALA A 247 -14.83 -8.47 6.91
N GLN A 248 -15.13 -9.72 7.25
CA GLN A 248 -14.75 -10.42 8.49
C GLN A 248 -14.12 -11.78 8.09
N LEU A 249 -13.04 -11.75 7.31
CA LEU A 249 -12.47 -12.98 6.76
C LEU A 249 -11.78 -13.86 7.81
N ASP A 250 -11.36 -13.30 8.94
CA ASP A 250 -10.81 -14.06 10.07
C ASP A 250 -11.76 -15.16 10.54
N SER A 251 -13.04 -14.83 10.74
CA SER A 251 -14.07 -15.79 11.14
C SER A 251 -14.39 -16.79 10.00
N VAL A 252 -14.54 -16.33 8.78
CA VAL A 252 -14.84 -17.17 7.61
C VAL A 252 -13.76 -18.23 7.39
N VAL A 253 -12.48 -17.84 7.44
CA VAL A 253 -11.33 -18.73 7.29
C VAL A 253 -11.25 -19.73 8.45
N THR A 254 -11.46 -19.24 9.68
CA THR A 254 -11.42 -20.09 10.88
C THR A 254 -12.54 -21.13 10.85
N ASP A 255 -13.74 -20.74 10.48
CA ASP A 255 -14.90 -21.66 10.45
C ASP A 255 -14.78 -22.68 9.32
N ALA A 256 -14.27 -22.29 8.16
CA ALA A 256 -13.97 -23.22 7.07
C ALA A 256 -12.93 -24.27 7.50
N ALA A 257 -11.85 -23.84 8.15
CA ALA A 257 -10.83 -24.76 8.67
C ALA A 257 -11.38 -25.71 9.76
N ARG A 258 -12.22 -25.19 10.66
CA ARG A 258 -12.91 -26.01 11.68
C ARG A 258 -13.84 -27.04 11.06
N ALA A 259 -14.61 -26.66 10.04
CA ALA A 259 -15.49 -27.57 9.34
C ALA A 259 -14.71 -28.73 8.70
N PHE A 260 -13.67 -28.40 7.93
CA PHE A 260 -12.78 -29.40 7.35
C PHE A 260 -12.17 -30.35 8.40
N ALA A 261 -11.67 -29.80 9.51
CA ALA A 261 -11.10 -30.62 10.58
C ALA A 261 -12.12 -31.59 11.22
N ARG A 262 -13.39 -31.16 11.39
CA ARG A 262 -14.47 -32.04 11.87
C ARG A 262 -14.74 -33.19 10.88
N ASP A 263 -14.84 -32.88 9.58
CA ASP A 263 -15.16 -33.86 8.55
C ASP A 263 -14.05 -34.93 8.46
N VAL A 264 -12.80 -34.55 8.51
CA VAL A 264 -11.65 -35.47 8.53
C VAL A 264 -11.72 -36.41 9.74
N LYS A 265 -12.00 -35.87 10.93
CA LYS A 265 -12.08 -36.67 12.18
C LYS A 265 -13.30 -37.61 12.15
N ALA A 266 -14.44 -37.19 11.63
CA ALA A 266 -15.63 -38.04 11.48
C ALA A 266 -15.38 -39.21 10.52
N THR A 267 -14.72 -38.96 9.39
CA THR A 267 -14.38 -40.03 8.42
C THR A 267 -13.38 -41.02 9.01
N ALA A 268 -12.42 -40.61 9.81
CA ALA A 268 -11.47 -41.48 10.51
C ALA A 268 -12.19 -42.38 11.54
N ALA A 269 -13.15 -41.85 12.28
CA ALA A 269 -13.93 -42.60 13.27
C ALA A 269 -14.84 -43.70 12.60
N LEU A 270 -15.31 -43.46 11.39
CA LEU A 270 -16.08 -44.45 10.60
C LEU A 270 -15.19 -45.62 10.15
N LYS A 271 -13.95 -45.36 9.72
CA LYS A 271 -13.01 -46.43 9.32
C LYS A 271 -12.64 -47.35 10.50
N VAL A 272 -12.41 -46.82 11.68
CA VAL A 272 -12.08 -47.62 12.89
C VAL A 272 -13.25 -48.50 13.29
N ARG A 273 -14.54 -48.14 13.01
CA ARG A 273 -15.71 -48.94 13.32
C ARG A 273 -16.00 -50.03 12.27
N SER A 274 -15.46 -49.90 11.06
CA SER A 274 -15.63 -50.91 9.98
C SER A 274 -14.62 -52.04 10.06
N ASP A 275 -13.51 -51.86 10.78
CA ASP A 275 -12.40 -52.83 10.90
C ASP A 275 -12.43 -53.60 12.24
N GLY A 276 -13.43 -53.44 13.07
CA GLY A 276 -13.69 -54.14 14.32
C GLY A 276 -14.98 -54.90 14.31
#